data_391c03fd5a9ca092dee5a385a938bf5e
#
_entry.id   391c03fd5a9ca092dee5a385a938bf5e
#
_cell.length_a   1.000
_cell.length_b   1.000
_cell.length_c   1.000
_cell.angle_alpha   90.00
_cell.angle_beta   90.00
_cell.angle_gamma   90.00
#
_symmetry.space_group_name_H-M   'P 1'
#
loop_
_entity.id
_entity.type
_entity.pdbx_description
1 polymer ?
#
loop_
_entity_poly.entity_id
_entity_poly.type
_entity_poly.pdbx_seq_one_letter_code
_entity_poly.pdbx_strand_id
1 'polypeptide(L)'
;MNEFRITLEDRPGSMAECCEAIGDAGINIIAGAGLAASTAVAALVTDDADGTAAALDGIGVTYTMRRLEIAVLQHTPGSLGVFARSLAENSINLGSLYIIKTDDEGVHIGYSIN
;
A
#
# COMPACT_ATOMS: atom_id res chain seq x y z
N MET A 1 1.80 -5.96 9.06
CA MET A 1 1.07 -6.07 7.78
C MET A 1 2.03 -6.16 6.61
N ASN A 2 1.57 -6.68 5.50
CA ASN A 2 2.34 -6.77 4.27
C ASN A 2 1.76 -5.86 3.19
N GLU A 3 2.64 -5.17 2.48
CA GLU A 3 2.30 -4.39 1.31
C GLU A 3 2.73 -5.16 0.06
N PHE A 4 1.82 -5.30 -0.89
CA PHE A 4 2.15 -5.80 -2.21
C PHE A 4 2.42 -4.61 -3.12
N ARG A 5 3.65 -4.50 -3.59
CA ARG A 5 4.04 -3.45 -4.51
C ARG A 5 4.07 -4.03 -5.91
N ILE A 6 3.09 -3.68 -6.71
CA ILE A 6 2.82 -4.29 -8.02
C ILE A 6 3.28 -3.33 -9.11
N THR A 7 4.10 -3.84 -10.05
CA THR A 7 4.43 -3.10 -11.27
C THR A 7 3.31 -3.30 -12.27
N LEU A 8 2.71 -2.20 -12.71
CA LEU A 8 1.59 -2.21 -13.65
C LEU A 8 2.04 -1.74 -15.02
N GLU A 9 1.39 -2.23 -16.07
CA GLU A 9 1.42 -1.58 -17.37
C GLU A 9 0.58 -0.31 -17.30
N ASP A 10 1.08 0.78 -17.88
CA ASP A 10 0.35 2.05 -17.89
C ASP A 10 -0.68 2.04 -19.02
N ARG A 11 -1.77 1.33 -18.80
CA ARG A 11 -2.89 1.16 -19.75
C ARG A 11 -4.20 0.96 -18.99
N PRO A 12 -5.33 1.25 -19.62
CA PRO A 12 -6.62 0.91 -19.02
C PRO A 12 -6.73 -0.58 -18.70
N GLY A 13 -7.24 -0.87 -17.53
CA GLY A 13 -7.55 -2.23 -17.09
C GLY A 13 -6.44 -2.94 -16.32
N SER A 14 -5.20 -2.46 -16.29
CA SER A 14 -4.13 -3.16 -15.60
C SER A 14 -4.36 -3.25 -14.09
N MET A 15 -4.85 -2.19 -13.46
CA MET A 15 -5.22 -2.20 -12.04
C MET A 15 -6.46 -3.07 -11.81
N ALA A 16 -7.44 -3.00 -12.70
CA ALA A 16 -8.65 -3.80 -12.61
C ALA A 16 -8.33 -5.29 -12.61
N GLU A 17 -7.43 -5.74 -13.46
CA GLU A 17 -7.01 -7.15 -13.55
C GLU A 17 -6.46 -7.66 -12.21
N CYS A 18 -5.63 -6.86 -11.54
CA CYS A 18 -5.10 -7.21 -10.22
C CYS A 18 -6.19 -7.28 -9.15
N CYS A 19 -7.04 -6.26 -9.08
CA CYS A 19 -8.11 -6.20 -8.10
C CYS A 19 -9.15 -7.32 -8.31
N GLU A 20 -9.47 -7.64 -9.55
CA GLU A 20 -10.38 -8.74 -9.89
C GLU A 20 -9.80 -10.09 -9.47
N ALA A 21 -8.52 -10.33 -9.75
CA ALA A 21 -7.86 -11.58 -9.35
C ALA A 21 -7.89 -11.78 -7.83
N ILE A 22 -7.65 -10.72 -7.08
CA ILE A 22 -7.70 -10.74 -5.61
C ILE A 22 -9.14 -10.97 -5.14
N GLY A 23 -10.10 -10.25 -5.71
CA GLY A 23 -11.51 -10.39 -5.38
C GLY A 23 -12.08 -11.76 -5.70
N ASP A 24 -11.71 -12.34 -6.85
CA ASP A 24 -12.13 -13.68 -7.25
C ASP A 24 -11.62 -14.76 -6.30
N ALA A 25 -10.50 -14.51 -5.63
CA ALA A 25 -9.97 -15.38 -4.58
C ALA A 25 -10.67 -15.21 -3.22
N GLY A 26 -11.67 -14.33 -3.11
CA GLY A 26 -12.40 -14.07 -1.88
C GLY A 26 -11.64 -13.19 -0.88
N ILE A 27 -10.69 -12.39 -1.34
CA ILE A 27 -9.82 -11.58 -0.50
C ILE A 27 -10.23 -10.12 -0.55
N ASN A 28 -10.28 -9.46 0.62
CA ASN A 28 -10.57 -8.03 0.70
C ASN A 28 -9.28 -7.20 0.60
N ILE A 29 -9.32 -6.18 -0.22
CA ILE A 29 -8.30 -5.12 -0.24
C ILE A 29 -8.71 -4.10 0.82
N ILE A 30 -7.86 -3.90 1.81
CA ILE A 30 -8.16 -3.04 2.96
C ILE A 30 -7.50 -1.67 2.88
N ALA A 31 -6.47 -1.52 2.08
CA ALA A 31 -5.79 -0.25 1.86
C ALA A 31 -4.96 -0.31 0.59
N GLY A 32 -4.66 0.84 0.03
CA GLY A 32 -3.74 0.91 -1.09
C GLY A 32 -3.72 2.25 -1.79
N ALA A 33 -2.83 2.34 -2.75
CA ALA A 33 -2.69 3.48 -3.62
C ALA A 33 -2.16 3.03 -4.98
N GLY A 34 -2.63 3.67 -6.03
CA GLY A 34 -2.08 3.49 -7.38
C GLY A 34 -1.51 4.81 -7.87
N LEU A 35 -0.39 4.78 -8.53
CA LEU A 35 0.28 5.96 -9.03
C LEU A 35 0.97 5.66 -10.34
N ALA A 36 0.75 6.51 -11.35
CA ALA A 36 1.51 6.49 -12.59
C ALA A 36 2.38 7.75 -12.65
N ALA A 37 3.68 7.56 -12.68
CA ALA A 37 4.67 8.61 -12.84
C ALA A 37 5.60 8.23 -14.00
N SER A 38 6.88 7.99 -13.75
CA SER A 38 7.76 7.38 -14.77
C SER A 38 7.38 5.93 -15.03
N THR A 39 6.87 5.24 -14.01
CA THR A 39 6.29 3.89 -14.10
C THR A 39 4.95 3.88 -13.38
N ALA A 40 4.08 2.94 -13.73
CA ALA A 40 2.83 2.72 -13.03
C ALA A 40 3.03 1.66 -11.94
N VAL A 41 2.65 1.99 -10.71
CA VAL A 41 2.76 1.08 -9.57
C VAL A 41 1.49 1.11 -8.74
N ALA A 42 1.21 0.00 -8.08
CA ALA A 42 0.19 -0.07 -7.05
C ALA A 42 0.78 -0.63 -5.77
N ALA A 43 0.37 -0.07 -4.65
CA ALA A 43 0.65 -0.62 -3.34
C ALA A 43 -0.68 -1.09 -2.75
N LEU A 44 -0.81 -2.37 -2.45
CA LEU A 44 -2.04 -2.96 -1.93
C LEU A 44 -1.77 -3.69 -0.62
N VAL A 45 -2.70 -3.55 0.32
CA VAL A 45 -2.74 -4.29 1.58
C VAL A 45 -4.05 -5.06 1.62
N THR A 46 -3.98 -6.35 1.92
CA THR A 46 -5.14 -7.22 1.94
C THR A 46 -5.26 -7.96 3.28
N ASP A 47 -6.38 -8.64 3.47
CA ASP A 47 -6.63 -9.45 4.67
C ASP A 47 -6.06 -10.89 4.57
N ASP A 48 -5.44 -11.25 3.45
CA ASP A 48 -4.81 -12.56 3.24
C ASP A 48 -3.58 -12.42 2.34
N ALA A 49 -2.40 -12.35 2.94
CA ALA A 49 -1.15 -12.15 2.19
C ALA A 49 -0.82 -13.37 1.30
N ASP A 50 -0.95 -14.58 1.81
CA ASP A 50 -0.61 -15.78 1.04
C ASP A 50 -1.54 -15.97 -0.15
N GLY A 51 -2.84 -15.76 0.06
CA GLY A 51 -3.83 -15.82 -1.02
C GLY A 51 -3.61 -14.74 -2.07
N THR A 52 -3.23 -13.54 -1.65
CA THR A 52 -2.92 -12.44 -2.58
C THR A 52 -1.72 -12.78 -3.45
N ALA A 53 -0.66 -13.30 -2.85
CA ALA A 53 0.53 -13.73 -3.61
C ALA A 53 0.15 -14.78 -4.67
N ALA A 54 -0.65 -15.78 -4.29
CA ALA A 54 -1.10 -16.81 -5.22
C ALA A 54 -1.96 -16.23 -6.36
N ALA A 55 -2.86 -15.29 -6.05
CA ALA A 55 -3.71 -14.65 -7.05
C ALA A 55 -2.90 -13.83 -8.05
N LEU A 56 -1.92 -13.06 -7.57
CA LEU A 56 -1.05 -12.25 -8.42
C LEU A 56 -0.12 -13.12 -9.27
N ASP A 57 0.42 -14.19 -8.70
CA ASP A 57 1.21 -15.18 -9.46
C ASP A 57 0.37 -15.80 -10.58
N GLY A 58 -0.90 -16.06 -10.32
CA GLY A 58 -1.82 -16.65 -11.28
C GLY A 58 -2.05 -15.80 -12.53
N ILE A 59 -1.96 -14.49 -12.42
CA ILE A 59 -2.11 -13.57 -13.56
C ILE A 59 -0.77 -13.07 -14.10
N GLY A 60 0.35 -13.50 -13.51
CA GLY A 60 1.70 -13.25 -14.04
C GLY A 60 2.20 -11.81 -13.89
N VAL A 61 1.66 -11.03 -12.96
CA VAL A 61 2.17 -9.67 -12.72
C VAL A 61 3.43 -9.70 -11.86
N THR A 62 4.28 -8.69 -12.06
CA THR A 62 5.49 -8.51 -11.27
C THR A 62 5.15 -7.76 -9.99
N TYR A 63 5.54 -8.29 -8.85
CA TYR A 63 5.33 -7.64 -7.56
C TYR A 63 6.42 -7.99 -6.57
N THR A 64 6.54 -7.19 -5.53
CA THR A 64 7.34 -7.49 -4.35
C THR A 64 6.46 -7.35 -3.11
N MET A 65 6.79 -8.09 -2.05
CA MET A 65 6.17 -7.94 -0.75
C MET A 65 7.09 -7.13 0.16
N ARG A 66 6.52 -6.22 0.91
CA ARG A 66 7.25 -5.43 1.89
C ARG A 66 6.49 -5.41 3.20
N ARG A 67 7.23 -5.34 4.29
CA ARG A 67 6.62 -5.11 5.59
C ARG A 67 6.08 -3.68 5.64
N LEU A 68 4.83 -3.55 6.07
CA LEU A 68 4.17 -2.28 6.29
C LEU A 68 4.09 -2.00 7.79
N GLU A 69 4.64 -0.88 8.20
CA GLU A 69 4.50 -0.36 9.56
C GLU A 69 3.24 0.48 9.66
N ILE A 70 2.62 0.50 10.84
CA ILE A 70 1.40 1.25 11.09
C ILE A 70 1.66 2.27 12.19
N ALA A 71 1.22 3.50 11.95
CA ALA A 71 1.21 4.56 12.97
C ALA A 71 -0.17 5.18 13.01
N VAL A 72 -0.62 5.57 14.20
CA VAL A 72 -1.88 6.27 14.39
C VAL A 72 -1.56 7.69 14.86
N LEU A 73 -1.99 8.67 14.07
CA LEU A 73 -1.73 10.09 14.30
C LEU A 73 -3.02 10.80 14.71
N GLN A 74 -2.89 11.92 15.43
CA GLN A 74 -4.02 12.78 15.65
C GLN A 74 -4.54 13.34 14.32
N HIS A 75 -5.86 13.41 14.16
CA HIS A 75 -6.47 13.96 12.95
C HIS A 75 -6.53 15.48 13.04
N THR A 76 -5.37 16.12 12.97
CA THR A 76 -5.21 17.58 13.04
C THR A 76 -4.29 18.06 11.92
N PRO A 77 -4.47 19.30 11.45
CA PRO A 77 -3.57 19.84 10.43
C PRO A 77 -2.11 19.77 10.87
N GLY A 78 -1.25 19.27 9.99
CA GLY A 78 0.20 19.19 10.22
C GLY A 78 0.71 17.91 10.88
N SER A 79 -0.16 17.05 11.39
CA SER A 79 0.31 15.84 12.11
C SER A 79 1.11 14.88 11.21
N LEU A 80 0.72 14.73 9.95
CA LEU A 80 1.49 13.91 9.01
C LEU A 80 2.87 14.52 8.73
N GLY A 81 2.95 15.84 8.61
CA GLY A 81 4.23 16.53 8.45
C GLY A 81 5.17 16.33 9.63
N VAL A 82 4.65 16.42 10.85
CA VAL A 82 5.41 16.16 12.07
C VAL A 82 5.93 14.72 12.09
N PHE A 83 5.07 13.77 11.75
CA PHE A 83 5.46 12.36 11.66
C PHE A 83 6.55 12.14 10.63
N ALA A 84 6.38 12.63 9.41
CA ALA A 84 7.36 12.50 8.33
C ALA A 84 8.70 13.14 8.71
N ARG A 85 8.65 14.30 9.38
CA ARG A 85 9.87 14.96 9.85
C ARG A 85 10.61 14.12 10.88
N SER A 86 9.90 13.46 11.79
CA SER A 86 10.52 12.59 12.79
C SER A 86 11.24 11.41 12.15
N LEU A 87 10.67 10.85 11.08
CA LEU A 87 11.34 9.79 10.32
C LEU A 87 12.63 10.31 9.65
N ALA A 88 12.56 11.49 9.06
CA ALA A 88 13.73 12.12 8.43
C ALA A 88 14.85 12.38 9.44
N GLU A 89 14.52 12.88 10.63
CA GLU A 89 15.48 13.13 11.70
C GLU A 89 16.18 11.86 12.20
N ASN A 90 15.51 10.72 12.06
CA ASN A 90 16.08 9.40 12.36
C ASN A 90 16.72 8.73 11.13
N SER A 91 16.93 9.48 10.06
CA SER A 91 17.53 9.02 8.80
C SER A 91 16.76 7.85 8.16
N ILE A 92 15.45 7.81 8.37
CA ILE A 92 14.58 6.80 7.77
C ILE A 92 14.09 7.31 6.42
N ASN A 93 14.39 6.54 5.37
CA ASN A 93 13.93 6.81 4.02
C ASN A 93 12.66 5.99 3.73
N LEU A 94 11.60 6.69 3.32
CA LEU A 94 10.33 6.04 3.05
C LEU A 94 10.31 5.38 1.67
N GLY A 95 9.83 4.14 1.62
CA GLY A 95 9.51 3.46 0.37
C GLY A 95 8.07 3.75 -0.06
N SER A 96 7.16 3.83 0.91
CA SER A 96 5.75 4.17 0.70
C SER A 96 5.18 4.81 1.94
N LEU A 97 4.14 5.60 1.77
CA LEU A 97 3.36 6.21 2.85
C LEU A 97 1.97 6.53 2.33
N TYR A 98 0.95 6.07 3.02
CA TYR A 98 -0.43 6.40 2.66
C TYR A 98 -1.36 6.26 3.86
N ILE A 99 -2.50 6.94 3.75
CA ILE A 99 -3.56 6.87 4.76
C ILE A 99 -4.36 5.59 4.51
N ILE A 100 -4.49 4.77 5.57
CA ILE A 100 -5.28 3.53 5.52
C ILE A 100 -6.74 3.82 5.85
N LYS A 101 -6.98 4.54 6.94
CA LYS A 101 -8.32 4.93 7.39
C LYS A 101 -8.22 6.08 8.38
N THR A 102 -9.34 6.75 8.58
CA THR A 102 -9.52 7.75 9.64
C THR A 102 -10.72 7.35 10.47
N ASP A 103 -10.54 7.29 11.78
CA ASP A 103 -11.60 6.91 12.72
C ASP A 103 -11.45 7.69 14.04
N ASP A 104 -12.15 7.25 15.08
CA ASP A 104 -12.14 7.91 16.40
C ASP A 104 -10.75 7.88 17.06
N GLU A 105 -9.91 6.93 16.71
CA GLU A 105 -8.54 6.86 17.22
C GLU A 105 -7.61 7.86 16.53
N GLY A 106 -7.94 8.29 15.32
CA GLY A 106 -7.16 9.23 14.54
C GLY A 106 -6.95 8.77 13.10
N VAL A 107 -5.85 9.22 12.49
CA VAL A 107 -5.46 8.86 11.14
C VAL A 107 -4.47 7.68 11.20
N HIS A 108 -4.85 6.57 10.60
CA HIS A 108 -4.03 5.38 10.52
C HIS A 108 -3.18 5.44 9.26
N ILE A 109 -1.87 5.48 9.44
CA ILE A 109 -0.88 5.60 8.37
C ILE A 109 -0.19 4.26 8.18
N GLY A 110 -0.09 3.81 6.93
CA GLY A 110 0.78 2.70 6.56
C GLY A 110 2.03 3.24 5.89
N TYR A 111 3.19 2.73 6.25
CA TYR A 111 4.45 3.14 5.62
C TYR A 111 5.43 1.98 5.58
N SER A 112 6.26 1.98 4.56
CA SER A 112 7.37 1.04 4.44
C SER A 112 8.68 1.81 4.41
N ILE A 113 9.72 1.17 4.95
CA ILE A 113 11.08 1.73 4.97
C ILE A 113 11.81 1.21 3.73
N ASN A 114 12.44 2.13 3.03
CA ASN A 114 13.14 1.80 1.80
C ASN A 114 14.57 1.32 2.10
#